data_1fe02991b4ab304e2bed66609dbdf9f0
#
_entry.id   1fe02991b4ab304e2bed66609dbdf9f0
#
_cell.length_a   1.000
_cell.length_b   1.000
_cell.length_c   1.000
_cell.angle_alpha   90.00
_cell.angle_beta   90.00
_cell.angle_gamma   90.00
#
_symmetry.space_group_name_H-M   'P 1'
#
loop_
_entity.id
_entity.type
_entity.pdbx_description
1 polymer ?
#
loop_
_entity_poly.entity_id
_entity_poly.type
_entity_poly.pdbx_seq_one_letter_code
_entity_poly.pdbx_strand_id
1 'polypeptide(L)'
;MSAPLAKRLAVARGDEPADLVIRGGRVLSVFTREWLETDVAIADGWIAGLGSYEGREELDASGRWVVPGFIDAHMHLESSKLLVDEFARLVLPFGTTAVVADPHEIANVLGTDGVHWLLDATAHLPLDVYFMASSCVPASQFESPRRELTPGDLDALLRRRRVIGLAEMMNFPGVVSGAESELAKLGLAEHVDGHAPGVLGNHLQAYAAAGIRSDHEAYTPEEGLERLRAGMWLLIREGSAARNLQALLPLLAEYGPSRIAFCTDDREP
;
A
#
# COMPACT_ATOMS: atom_id res chain seq x y z
N MET A 1 -11.06 25.25 -17.64
CA MET A 1 -9.78 24.61 -17.19
C MET A 1 -9.45 25.19 -15.82
N SER A 2 -9.11 24.35 -14.83
CA SER A 2 -8.68 24.89 -13.54
C SER A 2 -7.32 25.60 -13.69
N ALA A 3 -7.12 26.73 -12.97
CA ALA A 3 -5.85 27.49 -13.01
C ALA A 3 -4.60 26.60 -12.80
N PRO A 4 -4.60 25.61 -11.86
CA PRO A 4 -3.46 24.70 -11.68
C PRO A 4 -3.15 23.85 -12.92
N LEU A 5 -4.13 23.38 -13.67
CA LEU A 5 -3.89 22.61 -14.88
C LEU A 5 -3.29 23.47 -16.00
N ALA A 6 -3.74 24.71 -16.16
CA ALA A 6 -3.19 25.64 -17.16
C ALA A 6 -1.71 25.91 -16.90
N LYS A 7 -1.31 26.15 -15.63
CA LYS A 7 0.08 26.34 -15.22
C LYS A 7 0.94 25.11 -15.52
N ARG A 8 0.49 23.91 -15.12
CA ARG A 8 1.24 22.67 -15.42
C ARG A 8 1.49 22.48 -16.91
N LEU A 9 0.49 22.79 -17.75
CA LEU A 9 0.64 22.69 -19.21
C LEU A 9 1.63 23.76 -19.75
N ALA A 10 1.65 24.98 -19.21
CA ALA A 10 2.59 26.01 -19.61
C ALA A 10 4.03 25.63 -19.23
N VAL A 11 4.24 25.11 -18.02
CA VAL A 11 5.54 24.59 -17.59
C VAL A 11 5.96 23.40 -18.46
N ALA A 12 5.07 22.44 -18.71
CA ALA A 12 5.38 21.25 -19.50
C ALA A 12 5.82 21.60 -20.96
N ARG A 13 5.31 22.69 -21.53
CA ARG A 13 5.74 23.21 -22.85
C ARG A 13 6.99 24.08 -22.79
N GLY A 14 7.45 24.46 -21.59
CA GLY A 14 8.56 25.40 -21.41
C GLY A 14 8.19 26.89 -21.56
N ASP A 15 6.89 27.22 -21.57
CA ASP A 15 6.42 28.62 -21.65
C ASP A 15 6.58 29.37 -20.32
N GLU A 16 6.58 28.64 -19.20
CA GLU A 16 6.77 29.18 -17.84
C GLU A 16 7.80 28.35 -17.06
N PRO A 17 8.54 28.96 -16.13
CA PRO A 17 9.46 28.22 -15.27
C PRO A 17 8.70 27.31 -14.30
N ALA A 18 9.27 26.11 -14.07
CA ALA A 18 8.79 25.18 -13.06
C ALA A 18 8.92 25.77 -11.64
N ASP A 19 8.12 25.27 -10.69
CA ASP A 19 8.28 25.66 -9.29
C ASP A 19 9.60 25.11 -8.73
N LEU A 20 9.92 23.86 -9.08
CA LEU A 20 11.17 23.18 -8.71
C LEU A 20 11.67 22.36 -9.91
N VAL A 21 12.99 22.39 -10.12
CA VAL A 21 13.67 21.46 -11.02
C VAL A 21 14.68 20.64 -10.23
N ILE A 22 14.57 19.32 -10.31
CA ILE A 22 15.58 18.38 -9.79
C ILE A 22 16.58 18.14 -10.91
N ARG A 23 17.87 18.55 -10.69
CA ARG A 23 18.89 18.58 -11.72
C ARG A 23 19.94 17.47 -11.58
N GLY A 24 20.37 16.94 -12.72
CA GLY A 24 21.58 16.12 -12.82
C GLY A 24 21.50 14.75 -12.16
N GLY A 25 20.31 14.30 -11.79
CA GLY A 25 20.10 13.00 -11.22
C GLY A 25 19.91 11.90 -12.26
N ARG A 26 20.06 10.63 -11.84
CA ARG A 26 19.64 9.47 -12.62
C ARG A 26 18.18 9.12 -12.28
N VAL A 27 17.27 9.42 -13.18
CA VAL A 27 15.82 9.29 -12.98
C VAL A 27 15.34 7.93 -13.43
N LEU A 28 14.63 7.21 -12.54
CA LEU A 28 13.96 5.96 -12.91
C LEU A 28 12.66 6.25 -13.68
N SER A 29 12.62 5.91 -14.96
CA SER A 29 11.36 5.82 -15.69
C SER A 29 10.63 4.53 -15.30
N VAL A 30 9.60 4.63 -14.46
CA VAL A 30 8.82 3.46 -14.03
C VAL A 30 8.02 2.82 -15.16
N PHE A 31 7.73 3.57 -16.23
CA PHE A 31 6.98 3.10 -17.39
C PHE A 31 7.81 2.22 -18.33
N THR A 32 9.09 2.62 -18.53
CA THR A 32 10.01 1.92 -19.43
C THR A 32 11.06 1.08 -18.69
N ARG A 33 11.17 1.25 -17.37
CA ARG A 33 12.16 0.62 -16.49
C ARG A 33 13.61 1.00 -16.83
N GLU A 34 13.78 2.19 -17.39
CA GLU A 34 15.09 2.73 -17.80
C GLU A 34 15.58 3.76 -16.77
N TRP A 35 16.89 3.89 -16.69
CA TRP A 35 17.54 5.00 -16.00
C TRP A 35 17.85 6.10 -17.00
N LEU A 36 17.28 7.27 -16.78
CA LEU A 36 17.43 8.43 -17.64
C LEU A 36 18.34 9.47 -16.97
N GLU A 37 19.34 9.95 -17.68
CA GLU A 37 20.15 11.12 -17.28
C GLU A 37 19.38 12.37 -17.72
N THR A 38 18.54 12.91 -16.86
CA THR A 38 17.63 14.01 -17.19
C THR A 38 17.22 14.77 -15.95
N ASP A 39 16.70 15.98 -16.14
CA ASP A 39 16.10 16.76 -15.06
C ASP A 39 14.61 16.46 -14.94
N VAL A 40 14.05 16.75 -13.76
CA VAL A 40 12.61 16.60 -13.47
C VAL A 40 12.02 17.96 -13.12
N ALA A 41 11.07 18.43 -13.92
CA ALA A 41 10.34 19.67 -13.68
C ALA A 41 9.05 19.39 -12.88
N ILE A 42 8.82 20.19 -11.84
CA ILE A 42 7.66 20.07 -10.93
C ILE A 42 6.88 21.39 -10.94
N ALA A 43 5.57 21.30 -11.10
CA ALA A 43 4.63 22.42 -11.01
C ALA A 43 3.39 22.04 -10.21
N ASP A 44 3.03 22.82 -9.21
CA ASP A 44 1.89 22.59 -8.30
C ASP A 44 1.90 21.17 -7.67
N GLY A 45 3.10 20.68 -7.28
CA GLY A 45 3.27 19.34 -6.68
C GLY A 45 3.17 18.17 -7.66
N TRP A 46 3.14 18.42 -8.98
CA TRP A 46 3.09 17.39 -10.02
C TRP A 46 4.35 17.42 -10.88
N ILE A 47 4.79 16.27 -11.33
CA ILE A 47 5.78 16.18 -12.38
C ILE A 47 5.18 16.75 -13.66
N ALA A 48 5.71 17.88 -14.12
CA ALA A 48 5.28 18.53 -15.35
C ALA A 48 6.00 17.96 -16.59
N GLY A 49 7.25 17.54 -16.44
CA GLY A 49 8.02 16.96 -17.54
C GLY A 49 9.41 16.49 -17.14
N LEU A 50 10.03 15.73 -18.04
CA LEU A 50 11.42 15.32 -17.99
C LEU A 50 12.17 16.03 -19.12
N GLY A 51 13.35 16.56 -18.84
CA GLY A 51 14.16 17.28 -19.83
C GLY A 51 14.74 18.58 -19.27
N SER A 52 15.13 19.48 -20.14
CA SER A 52 15.72 20.77 -19.76
C SER A 52 14.60 21.80 -19.54
N TYR A 53 14.48 22.30 -18.30
CA TYR A 53 13.50 23.28 -17.89
C TYR A 53 14.17 24.40 -17.08
N GLU A 54 13.58 25.60 -17.11
CA GLU A 54 13.90 26.64 -16.13
C GLU A 54 13.12 26.39 -14.84
N GLY A 55 13.75 26.54 -13.67
CA GLY A 55 13.16 26.39 -12.36
C GLY A 55 13.24 27.68 -11.55
N ARG A 56 12.19 27.96 -10.74
CA ARG A 56 12.24 29.00 -9.71
C ARG A 56 13.11 28.58 -8.54
N GLU A 57 13.07 27.29 -8.23
CA GLU A 57 13.95 26.61 -7.29
C GLU A 57 14.63 25.45 -7.99
N GLU A 58 15.84 25.11 -7.55
CA GLU A 58 16.62 24.02 -8.11
C GLU A 58 17.16 23.15 -6.99
N LEU A 59 17.05 21.83 -7.17
CA LEU A 59 17.63 20.82 -6.28
C LEU A 59 18.70 20.06 -7.05
N ASP A 60 19.96 20.17 -6.63
CA ASP A 60 21.05 19.40 -7.19
C ASP A 60 20.97 17.93 -6.75
N ALA A 61 20.74 17.04 -7.69
CA ALA A 61 20.74 15.61 -7.55
C ALA A 61 21.92 14.93 -8.27
N SER A 62 22.99 15.67 -8.57
CA SER A 62 24.18 15.15 -9.25
C SER A 62 24.74 13.94 -8.49
N GLY A 63 24.95 12.83 -9.20
CA GLY A 63 25.42 11.57 -8.62
C GLY A 63 24.40 10.83 -7.75
N ARG A 64 23.13 11.26 -7.73
CA ARG A 64 22.04 10.62 -6.96
C ARG A 64 21.04 9.94 -7.87
N TRP A 65 20.33 9.01 -7.28
CA TRP A 65 19.20 8.34 -7.90
C TRP A 65 17.92 9.11 -7.58
N VAL A 66 17.13 9.40 -8.59
CA VAL A 66 15.80 10.02 -8.44
C VAL A 66 14.76 8.96 -8.79
N VAL A 67 14.02 8.53 -7.78
CA VAL A 67 13.03 7.47 -7.87
C VAL A 67 11.70 7.95 -7.24
N PRO A 68 10.55 7.33 -7.55
CA PRO A 68 9.33 7.54 -6.77
C PRO A 68 9.54 7.21 -5.31
N GLY A 69 8.82 7.89 -4.42
CA GLY A 69 8.79 7.52 -3.01
C GLY A 69 8.30 6.07 -2.83
N PHE A 70 8.85 5.40 -1.83
CA PHE A 70 8.47 4.02 -1.53
C PHE A 70 7.07 3.96 -0.92
N ILE A 71 6.37 2.88 -1.24
CA ILE A 71 5.04 2.57 -0.69
C ILE A 71 5.17 1.28 0.10
N ASP A 72 4.80 1.31 1.38
CA ASP A 72 4.58 0.11 2.17
C ASP A 72 3.18 -0.41 1.85
N ALA A 73 3.11 -1.58 1.21
CA ALA A 73 1.87 -2.07 0.63
C ALA A 73 0.91 -2.71 1.65
N HIS A 74 1.38 -3.01 2.85
CA HIS A 74 0.58 -3.55 3.96
C HIS A 74 1.32 -3.42 5.29
N MET A 75 0.71 -2.75 6.26
CA MET A 75 1.29 -2.60 7.60
C MET A 75 0.22 -2.28 8.65
N HIS A 76 0.62 -2.41 9.92
CA HIS A 76 -0.17 -2.02 11.08
C HIS A 76 0.53 -0.85 11.80
N LEU A 77 -0.09 0.33 11.79
CA LEU A 77 0.46 1.52 12.46
C LEU A 77 0.64 1.28 13.96
N GLU A 78 -0.28 0.54 14.54
CA GLU A 78 -0.33 0.20 15.95
C GLU A 78 0.87 -0.62 16.41
N SER A 79 1.34 -1.55 15.58
CA SER A 79 2.51 -2.39 15.86
C SER A 79 3.79 -1.59 16.01
N SER A 80 3.87 -0.41 15.39
CA SER A 80 5.00 0.50 15.59
C SER A 80 5.10 1.05 17.01
N LYS A 81 4.00 1.03 17.79
CA LYS A 81 3.90 1.59 19.14
C LYS A 81 4.25 3.09 19.21
N LEU A 82 4.25 3.76 18.06
CA LEU A 82 4.52 5.19 17.92
C LEU A 82 3.22 5.98 17.74
N LEU A 83 3.24 7.24 18.14
CA LEU A 83 2.25 8.18 17.65
C LEU A 83 2.45 8.38 16.14
N VAL A 84 1.37 8.64 15.42
CA VAL A 84 1.40 8.71 13.95
C VAL A 84 2.35 9.77 13.40
N ASP A 85 2.53 10.88 14.12
CA ASP A 85 3.50 11.93 13.78
C ASP A 85 4.94 11.42 13.90
N GLU A 86 5.25 10.67 14.94
CA GLU A 86 6.58 10.10 15.17
C GLU A 86 6.86 8.98 14.17
N PHE A 87 5.84 8.18 13.83
CA PHE A 87 5.96 7.21 12.76
C PHE A 87 6.32 7.87 11.43
N ALA A 88 5.61 8.94 11.03
CA ALA A 88 5.91 9.68 9.82
C ALA A 88 7.34 10.25 9.83
N ARG A 89 7.78 10.82 10.97
CA ARG A 89 9.16 11.33 11.13
C ARG A 89 10.21 10.23 10.99
N LEU A 90 9.88 9.00 11.41
CA LEU A 90 10.80 7.87 11.32
C LEU A 90 10.96 7.38 9.89
N VAL A 91 9.86 7.23 9.13
CA VAL A 91 9.90 6.53 7.83
C VAL A 91 10.24 7.45 6.64
N LEU A 92 9.81 8.71 6.67
CA LEU A 92 10.03 9.66 5.57
C LEU A 92 11.51 9.86 5.20
N PRO A 93 12.46 10.00 6.15
CA PRO A 93 13.88 10.15 5.82
C PRO A 93 14.49 8.95 5.09
N PHE A 94 13.85 7.77 5.17
CA PHE A 94 14.26 6.56 4.48
C PHE A 94 13.54 6.35 3.14
N GLY A 95 12.70 7.31 2.75
CA GLY A 95 12.07 7.34 1.43
C GLY A 95 10.68 6.72 1.35
N THR A 96 10.11 6.22 2.45
CA THR A 96 8.71 5.78 2.48
C THR A 96 7.81 7.01 2.52
N THR A 97 7.04 7.24 1.45
CA THR A 97 6.16 8.40 1.30
C THR A 97 4.68 8.04 1.38
N ALA A 98 4.36 6.76 1.29
CA ALA A 98 2.99 6.27 1.44
C ALA A 98 2.97 4.92 2.16
N VAL A 99 1.89 4.66 2.88
CA VAL A 99 1.62 3.36 3.52
C VAL A 99 0.16 2.96 3.32
N VAL A 100 -0.09 1.66 3.22
CA VAL A 100 -1.43 1.06 3.25
C VAL A 100 -1.57 0.34 4.59
N ALA A 101 -2.37 0.92 5.48
CA ALA A 101 -2.55 0.44 6.84
C ALA A 101 -3.85 -0.36 7.01
N ASP A 102 -3.77 -1.51 7.67
CA ASP A 102 -4.93 -2.20 8.22
C ASP A 102 -5.02 -1.91 9.72
N PRO A 103 -6.00 -1.12 10.18
CA PRO A 103 -6.13 -0.71 11.57
C PRO A 103 -6.93 -1.71 12.41
N HIS A 104 -6.71 -3.03 12.24
CA HIS A 104 -7.54 -4.02 12.91
C HIS A 104 -7.27 -4.14 14.41
N GLU A 105 -6.07 -3.82 14.89
CA GLU A 105 -5.77 -3.86 16.32
C GLU A 105 -6.58 -2.80 17.07
N ILE A 106 -6.56 -1.55 16.60
CA ILE A 106 -7.37 -0.50 17.23
C ILE A 106 -8.87 -0.75 17.03
N ALA A 107 -9.26 -1.35 15.89
CA ALA A 107 -10.65 -1.72 15.64
C ALA A 107 -11.13 -2.81 16.61
N ASN A 108 -10.29 -3.78 17.00
CA ASN A 108 -10.61 -4.77 18.03
C ASN A 108 -10.89 -4.13 19.39
N VAL A 109 -10.24 -3.00 19.71
CA VAL A 109 -10.34 -2.33 21.01
C VAL A 109 -11.44 -1.25 21.02
N LEU A 110 -11.52 -0.45 19.95
CA LEU A 110 -12.39 0.74 19.89
C LEU A 110 -13.48 0.66 18.79
N GLY A 111 -13.50 -0.41 17.99
CA GLY A 111 -14.43 -0.53 16.88
C GLY A 111 -14.13 0.51 15.78
N THR A 112 -15.17 0.94 15.08
CA THR A 112 -15.07 1.96 14.02
C THR A 112 -14.55 3.31 14.53
N ASP A 113 -14.75 3.64 15.82
CA ASP A 113 -14.26 4.89 16.41
C ASP A 113 -12.73 4.96 16.38
N GLY A 114 -12.05 3.84 16.61
CA GLY A 114 -10.60 3.75 16.52
C GLY A 114 -10.09 3.99 15.09
N VAL A 115 -10.75 3.41 14.10
CA VAL A 115 -10.43 3.62 12.69
C VAL A 115 -10.65 5.09 12.28
N HIS A 116 -11.76 5.70 12.71
CA HIS A 116 -12.01 7.11 12.46
C HIS A 116 -10.96 8.00 13.10
N TRP A 117 -10.56 7.69 14.32
CA TRP A 117 -9.50 8.43 15.00
C TRP A 117 -8.17 8.36 14.23
N LEU A 118 -7.74 7.19 13.75
CA LEU A 118 -6.53 7.07 12.91
C LEU A 118 -6.66 7.84 11.60
N LEU A 119 -7.81 7.77 10.93
CA LEU A 119 -8.08 8.55 9.72
C LEU A 119 -7.91 10.05 9.96
N ASP A 120 -8.41 10.57 11.08
CA ASP A 120 -8.32 11.99 11.39
C ASP A 120 -6.91 12.38 11.85
N ALA A 121 -6.27 11.56 12.68
CA ALA A 121 -4.92 11.80 13.19
C ALA A 121 -3.84 11.82 12.08
N THR A 122 -4.05 11.08 11.01
CA THR A 122 -3.10 11.01 9.88
C THR A 122 -3.40 11.98 8.74
N ALA A 123 -4.48 12.77 8.84
CA ALA A 123 -4.96 13.59 7.70
C ALA A 123 -4.01 14.75 7.32
N HIS A 124 -3.18 15.19 8.24
CA HIS A 124 -2.28 16.36 8.09
C HIS A 124 -0.80 15.99 7.94
N LEU A 125 -0.50 14.70 7.94
CA LEU A 125 0.88 14.24 7.84
C LEU A 125 1.45 14.48 6.43
N PRO A 126 2.76 14.70 6.30
CA PRO A 126 3.44 14.70 5.00
C PRO A 126 3.62 13.27 4.43
N LEU A 127 3.17 12.25 5.14
CA LEU A 127 3.09 10.86 4.74
C LEU A 127 1.68 10.57 4.25
N ASP A 128 1.52 10.00 3.06
CA ASP A 128 0.24 9.53 2.59
C ASP A 128 -0.14 8.22 3.30
N VAL A 129 -1.18 8.27 4.13
CA VAL A 129 -1.69 7.09 4.81
C VAL A 129 -3.03 6.68 4.22
N TYR A 130 -3.04 5.57 3.52
CA TYR A 130 -4.25 4.90 3.05
C TYR A 130 -4.64 3.82 4.04
N PHE A 131 -5.92 3.52 4.11
CA PHE A 131 -6.46 2.53 5.04
C PHE A 131 -7.24 1.45 4.28
N MET A 132 -7.25 0.27 4.86
CA MET A 132 -8.15 -0.81 4.50
C MET A 132 -9.23 -0.95 5.58
N ALA A 133 -10.47 -1.25 5.22
CA ALA A 133 -11.52 -1.52 6.20
C ALA A 133 -11.34 -2.93 6.77
N SER A 134 -11.08 -3.02 8.06
CA SER A 134 -10.68 -4.27 8.74
C SER A 134 -11.77 -5.33 8.70
N SER A 135 -11.65 -6.29 7.79
CA SER A 135 -12.61 -7.39 7.60
C SER A 135 -12.50 -8.47 8.69
N CYS A 136 -11.38 -8.48 9.42
CA CYS A 136 -10.98 -9.48 10.40
C CYS A 136 -11.25 -9.08 11.86
N VAL A 137 -12.34 -8.37 12.13
CA VAL A 137 -12.76 -8.02 13.50
C VAL A 137 -14.13 -8.62 13.82
N PRO A 138 -14.16 -9.88 14.35
CA PRO A 138 -13.02 -10.74 14.72
C PRO A 138 -12.36 -11.41 13.51
N ALA A 139 -11.09 -11.85 13.68
CA ALA A 139 -10.38 -12.64 12.68
C ALA A 139 -10.93 -14.08 12.59
N SER A 140 -11.49 -14.59 13.68
CA SER A 140 -12.09 -15.92 13.78
C SER A 140 -13.18 -15.95 14.85
N GLN A 141 -13.98 -17.01 14.81
CA GLN A 141 -15.03 -17.27 15.82
C GLN A 141 -14.48 -17.51 17.24
N PHE A 142 -13.15 -17.64 17.39
CA PHE A 142 -12.50 -17.89 18.69
C PHE A 142 -11.99 -16.61 19.34
N GLU A 143 -12.12 -15.46 18.67
CA GLU A 143 -11.72 -14.16 19.19
C GLU A 143 -12.90 -13.40 19.76
N SER A 144 -12.60 -12.51 20.68
CA SER A 144 -13.59 -11.69 21.39
C SER A 144 -13.21 -10.21 21.28
N PRO A 145 -13.48 -9.56 20.14
CA PRO A 145 -13.30 -8.13 20.03
C PRO A 145 -14.29 -7.40 20.94
N ARG A 146 -14.03 -6.16 21.28
CA ARG A 146 -15.01 -5.33 21.99
C ARG A 146 -16.36 -5.28 21.27
N ARG A 147 -16.32 -5.19 19.95
CA ARG A 147 -17.47 -5.23 19.04
C ARG A 147 -17.03 -5.77 17.69
N GLU A 148 -17.81 -6.68 17.16
CA GLU A 148 -17.64 -7.14 15.77
C GLU A 148 -17.90 -6.00 14.79
N LEU A 149 -17.13 -5.93 13.71
CA LEU A 149 -17.42 -5.05 12.59
C LEU A 149 -18.38 -5.78 11.62
N THR A 150 -19.58 -5.24 11.54
CA THR A 150 -20.62 -5.77 10.64
C THR A 150 -20.35 -5.37 9.19
N PRO A 151 -20.96 -6.04 8.19
CA PRO A 151 -20.90 -5.56 6.80
C PRO A 151 -21.36 -4.11 6.63
N GLY A 152 -22.33 -3.64 7.45
CA GLY A 152 -22.74 -2.23 7.45
C GLY A 152 -21.68 -1.27 7.96
N ASP A 153 -20.91 -1.66 8.98
CA ASP A 153 -19.77 -0.89 9.47
C ASP A 153 -18.68 -0.79 8.40
N LEU A 154 -18.37 -1.90 7.73
CA LEU A 154 -17.38 -1.95 6.66
C LEU A 154 -17.79 -1.09 5.46
N ASP A 155 -19.06 -1.16 5.02
CA ASP A 155 -19.58 -0.31 3.94
C ASP A 155 -19.46 1.18 4.30
N ALA A 156 -19.73 1.55 5.56
CA ALA A 156 -19.57 2.92 6.03
C ALA A 156 -18.10 3.39 6.01
N LEU A 157 -17.16 2.52 6.39
CA LEU A 157 -15.72 2.80 6.33
C LEU A 157 -15.22 2.93 4.88
N LEU A 158 -15.65 2.04 3.98
CA LEU A 158 -15.29 2.05 2.56
C LEU A 158 -15.70 3.34 1.84
N ARG A 159 -16.70 4.07 2.33
CA ARG A 159 -17.10 5.38 1.81
C ARG A 159 -16.18 6.52 2.26
N ARG A 160 -15.29 6.28 3.19
CA ARG A 160 -14.38 7.32 3.70
C ARG A 160 -13.23 7.54 2.72
N ARG A 161 -12.90 8.82 2.50
CA ARG A 161 -11.70 9.17 1.73
C ARG A 161 -10.48 8.50 2.37
N ARG A 162 -9.59 7.97 1.58
CA ARG A 162 -8.39 7.21 1.94
C ARG A 162 -8.63 5.79 2.44
N VAL A 163 -9.87 5.30 2.51
CA VAL A 163 -10.15 3.87 2.67
C VAL A 163 -10.29 3.28 1.27
N ILE A 164 -9.37 2.39 0.90
CA ILE A 164 -9.19 1.96 -0.49
C ILE A 164 -9.63 0.52 -0.78
N GLY A 165 -10.02 -0.23 0.23
CA GLY A 165 -10.48 -1.61 0.08
C GLY A 165 -10.77 -2.28 1.42
N LEU A 166 -11.03 -3.58 1.38
CA LEU A 166 -11.12 -4.44 2.56
C LEU A 166 -9.74 -4.94 2.94
N ALA A 167 -9.44 -4.85 4.22
CA ALA A 167 -8.23 -5.38 4.82
C ALA A 167 -8.20 -6.92 4.77
N GLU A 168 -7.08 -7.46 5.16
CA GLU A 168 -6.76 -8.88 5.11
C GLU A 168 -7.90 -9.80 5.56
N MET A 169 -8.27 -10.70 4.66
CA MET A 169 -9.34 -11.68 4.89
C MET A 169 -8.76 -12.92 5.60
N MET A 170 -8.58 -12.80 6.91
CA MET A 170 -7.92 -13.84 7.74
C MET A 170 -8.75 -15.12 7.86
N ASN A 171 -10.09 -15.02 7.80
CA ASN A 171 -10.95 -16.20 7.86
C ASN A 171 -11.01 -16.93 6.50
N PHE A 172 -9.84 -17.34 5.98
CA PHE A 172 -9.78 -18.10 4.73
C PHE A 172 -10.57 -19.42 4.78
N PRO A 173 -10.67 -20.16 5.93
CA PRO A 173 -11.53 -21.35 5.98
C PRO A 173 -12.99 -21.01 5.72
N GLY A 174 -13.48 -19.91 6.27
CA GLY A 174 -14.84 -19.41 6.03
C GLY A 174 -15.06 -19.05 4.56
N VAL A 175 -14.10 -18.36 3.93
CA VAL A 175 -14.16 -18.02 2.51
C VAL A 175 -14.20 -19.28 1.65
N VAL A 176 -13.27 -20.20 1.83
CA VAL A 176 -13.16 -21.43 1.04
C VAL A 176 -14.37 -22.34 1.20
N SER A 177 -14.98 -22.35 2.38
CA SER A 177 -16.22 -23.10 2.62
C SER A 177 -17.49 -22.39 2.15
N GLY A 178 -17.38 -21.12 1.71
CA GLY A 178 -18.54 -20.36 1.26
C GLY A 178 -19.42 -19.82 2.39
N ALA A 179 -18.84 -19.50 3.56
CA ALA A 179 -19.59 -18.96 4.69
C ALA A 179 -20.26 -17.63 4.31
N GLU A 180 -21.57 -17.53 4.55
CA GLU A 180 -22.39 -16.39 4.14
C GLU A 180 -21.87 -15.07 4.72
N SER A 181 -21.39 -15.06 5.97
CA SER A 181 -20.81 -13.90 6.62
C SER A 181 -19.58 -13.35 5.88
N GLU A 182 -18.69 -14.22 5.42
CA GLU A 182 -17.48 -13.82 4.71
C GLU A 182 -17.80 -13.37 3.28
N LEU A 183 -18.70 -14.09 2.60
CA LEU A 183 -19.15 -13.71 1.27
C LEU A 183 -19.87 -12.35 1.27
N ALA A 184 -20.63 -12.04 2.32
CA ALA A 184 -21.27 -10.74 2.48
C ALA A 184 -20.24 -9.59 2.61
N LYS A 185 -19.13 -9.80 3.33
CA LYS A 185 -18.03 -8.82 3.41
C LYS A 185 -17.33 -8.64 2.06
N LEU A 186 -16.98 -9.74 1.40
CA LEU A 186 -16.29 -9.72 0.09
C LEU A 186 -17.08 -8.97 -0.99
N GLY A 187 -18.41 -9.02 -0.94
CA GLY A 187 -19.27 -8.30 -1.86
C GLY A 187 -19.26 -6.76 -1.73
N LEU A 188 -18.58 -6.21 -0.71
CA LEU A 188 -18.58 -4.76 -0.44
C LEU A 188 -17.50 -4.00 -1.20
N ALA A 189 -16.42 -4.65 -1.64
CA ALA A 189 -15.29 -3.97 -2.25
C ALA A 189 -14.70 -4.79 -3.42
N GLU A 190 -14.20 -4.07 -4.42
CA GLU A 190 -13.46 -4.69 -5.54
C GLU A 190 -12.00 -5.03 -5.17
N HIS A 191 -11.45 -4.32 -4.19
CA HIS A 191 -10.10 -4.55 -3.69
C HIS A 191 -10.17 -5.17 -2.30
N VAL A 192 -9.66 -6.38 -2.18
CA VAL A 192 -9.64 -7.17 -0.94
C VAL A 192 -8.24 -7.74 -0.76
N ASP A 193 -7.63 -7.41 0.37
CA ASP A 193 -6.36 -8.02 0.77
C ASP A 193 -6.58 -9.38 1.42
N GLY A 194 -5.58 -10.25 1.27
CA GLY A 194 -5.60 -11.59 1.80
C GLY A 194 -4.58 -11.81 2.90
N HIS A 195 -4.88 -12.86 3.67
CA HIS A 195 -4.05 -13.43 4.72
C HIS A 195 -4.30 -14.94 4.74
N ALA A 196 -3.46 -15.71 4.06
CA ALA A 196 -3.71 -17.11 3.79
C ALA A 196 -2.47 -18.00 4.04
N PRO A 197 -1.98 -18.08 5.33
CA PRO A 197 -0.82 -18.87 5.66
C PRO A 197 -1.03 -20.35 5.34
N GLY A 198 -0.12 -20.95 4.54
CA GLY A 198 -0.14 -22.37 4.19
C GLY A 198 -1.28 -22.79 3.27
N VAL A 199 -2.08 -21.88 2.73
CA VAL A 199 -3.16 -22.19 1.79
C VAL A 199 -2.58 -22.41 0.40
N LEU A 200 -2.82 -23.60 -0.18
CA LEU A 200 -2.27 -24.07 -1.46
C LEU A 200 -3.32 -24.76 -2.31
N GLY A 201 -2.99 -25.01 -3.56
CA GLY A 201 -3.79 -25.82 -4.49
C GLY A 201 -5.21 -25.30 -4.67
N ASN A 202 -6.21 -26.19 -4.66
CA ASN A 202 -7.61 -25.84 -4.88
C ASN A 202 -8.18 -24.86 -3.84
N HIS A 203 -7.67 -24.87 -2.61
CA HIS A 203 -8.10 -23.91 -1.60
C HIS A 203 -7.60 -22.51 -1.92
N LEU A 204 -6.36 -22.35 -2.40
CA LEU A 204 -5.85 -21.07 -2.87
C LEU A 204 -6.64 -20.59 -4.11
N GLN A 205 -6.96 -21.49 -5.04
CA GLN A 205 -7.79 -21.14 -6.19
C GLN A 205 -9.17 -20.65 -5.78
N ALA A 206 -9.81 -21.29 -4.79
CA ALA A 206 -11.10 -20.86 -4.26
C ALA A 206 -11.01 -19.49 -3.59
N TYR A 207 -9.94 -19.27 -2.80
CA TYR A 207 -9.66 -17.99 -2.13
C TYR A 207 -9.45 -16.85 -3.15
N ALA A 208 -8.65 -17.06 -4.18
CA ALA A 208 -8.45 -16.10 -5.26
C ALA A 208 -9.74 -15.88 -6.09
N ALA A 209 -10.50 -16.93 -6.36
CA ALA A 209 -11.78 -16.86 -7.08
C ALA A 209 -12.84 -16.06 -6.32
N ALA A 210 -12.76 -16.01 -4.99
CA ALA A 210 -13.59 -15.16 -4.14
C ALA A 210 -13.32 -13.65 -4.29
N GLY A 211 -12.31 -13.27 -5.10
CA GLY A 211 -11.97 -11.87 -5.39
C GLY A 211 -10.84 -11.31 -4.55
N ILE A 212 -10.19 -12.12 -3.72
CA ILE A 212 -9.04 -11.70 -2.91
C ILE A 212 -7.82 -11.50 -3.82
N ARG A 213 -7.17 -10.32 -3.71
CA ARG A 213 -6.23 -9.83 -4.70
C ARG A 213 -4.76 -9.89 -4.30
N SER A 214 -4.46 -10.02 -3.01
CA SER A 214 -3.10 -10.02 -2.48
C SER A 214 -2.92 -11.10 -1.41
N ASP A 215 -1.67 -11.40 -1.07
CA ASP A 215 -1.31 -12.18 0.12
C ASP A 215 0.14 -11.90 0.52
N HIS A 216 0.39 -11.78 1.82
CA HIS A 216 1.69 -11.55 2.41
C HIS A 216 2.21 -12.74 3.23
N GLU A 217 1.45 -13.85 3.26
CA GLU A 217 1.72 -15.01 4.12
C GLU A 217 2.49 -16.14 3.44
N ALA A 218 2.97 -15.95 2.21
CA ALA A 218 3.84 -16.93 1.57
C ALA A 218 5.24 -16.92 2.20
N TYR A 219 5.75 -18.08 2.61
CA TYR A 219 7.09 -18.23 3.20
C TYR A 219 8.10 -18.89 2.27
N THR A 220 7.66 -19.67 1.30
CA THR A 220 8.53 -20.35 0.36
C THR A 220 8.33 -19.83 -1.06
N PRO A 221 9.34 -19.98 -1.95
CA PRO A 221 9.19 -19.63 -3.35
C PRO A 221 8.02 -20.35 -4.02
N GLU A 222 7.76 -21.59 -3.67
CA GLU A 222 6.65 -22.39 -4.22
C GLU A 222 5.31 -21.79 -3.83
N GLU A 223 5.12 -21.42 -2.57
CA GLU A 223 3.92 -20.73 -2.09
C GLU A 223 3.73 -19.39 -2.81
N GLY A 224 4.78 -18.56 -2.90
CA GLY A 224 4.74 -17.27 -3.59
C GLY A 224 4.40 -17.43 -5.08
N LEU A 225 4.97 -18.43 -5.74
CA LEU A 225 4.70 -18.72 -7.14
C LEU A 225 3.24 -19.15 -7.38
N GLU A 226 2.64 -19.91 -6.47
CA GLU A 226 1.22 -20.26 -6.57
C GLU A 226 0.31 -19.04 -6.50
N ARG A 227 0.62 -18.04 -5.61
CA ARG A 227 -0.11 -16.76 -5.55
C ARG A 227 -0.02 -16.02 -6.88
N LEU A 228 1.18 -15.87 -7.42
CA LEU A 228 1.38 -15.22 -8.73
C LEU A 228 0.62 -15.93 -9.85
N ARG A 229 0.64 -17.27 -9.89
CA ARG A 229 -0.10 -18.06 -10.88
C ARG A 229 -1.63 -17.95 -10.72
N ALA A 230 -2.11 -17.77 -9.49
CA ALA A 230 -3.51 -17.48 -9.22
C ALA A 230 -3.93 -16.03 -9.58
N GLY A 231 -2.98 -15.21 -10.04
CA GLY A 231 -3.21 -13.81 -10.43
C GLY A 231 -3.25 -12.84 -9.24
N MET A 232 -2.84 -13.27 -8.06
CA MET A 232 -2.77 -12.44 -6.86
C MET A 232 -1.48 -11.59 -6.86
N TRP A 233 -1.49 -10.51 -6.11
CA TRP A 233 -0.27 -9.81 -5.73
C TRP A 233 0.43 -10.58 -4.61
N LEU A 234 1.73 -10.77 -4.79
CA LEU A 234 2.61 -11.28 -3.74
C LEU A 234 3.22 -10.09 -3.00
N LEU A 235 2.87 -9.93 -1.73
CA LEU A 235 3.49 -8.92 -0.88
C LEU A 235 4.64 -9.58 -0.12
N ILE A 236 5.85 -9.13 -0.45
CA ILE A 236 7.08 -9.62 0.20
C ILE A 236 7.26 -8.85 1.50
N ARG A 237 7.27 -9.58 2.60
CA ARG A 237 7.21 -9.04 3.95
C ARG A 237 8.56 -9.05 4.65
N GLU A 238 8.88 -7.92 5.30
CA GLU A 238 10.06 -7.82 6.18
C GLU A 238 9.69 -7.10 7.48
N GLY A 239 8.87 -7.77 8.28
CA GLY A 239 8.40 -7.34 9.59
C GLY A 239 9.37 -7.62 10.73
N SER A 240 8.91 -7.49 11.97
CA SER A 240 9.71 -7.83 13.16
C SER A 240 9.72 -9.34 13.43
N ALA A 241 8.56 -9.99 13.35
CA ALA A 241 8.40 -11.42 13.58
C ALA A 241 8.44 -12.22 12.28
N ALA A 242 7.73 -11.77 11.27
CA ALA A 242 7.58 -12.47 10.01
C ALA A 242 8.46 -11.84 8.91
N ARG A 243 9.35 -12.64 8.34
CA ARG A 243 10.37 -12.22 7.37
C ARG A 243 10.47 -13.24 6.26
N ASN A 244 10.07 -12.85 5.05
CA ASN A 244 10.13 -13.75 3.90
C ASN A 244 10.92 -13.16 2.70
N LEU A 245 11.52 -11.97 2.88
CA LEU A 245 12.21 -11.24 1.82
C LEU A 245 13.26 -12.12 1.11
N GLN A 246 14.17 -12.73 1.86
CA GLN A 246 15.25 -13.53 1.26
C GLN A 246 14.73 -14.74 0.48
N ALA A 247 13.67 -15.37 0.98
CA ALA A 247 13.07 -16.54 0.33
C ALA A 247 12.33 -16.17 -0.97
N LEU A 248 11.64 -15.05 -0.98
CA LEU A 248 10.75 -14.66 -2.09
C LEU A 248 11.40 -13.71 -3.11
N LEU A 249 12.51 -13.05 -2.75
CA LEU A 249 13.21 -12.13 -3.65
C LEU A 249 13.61 -12.76 -5.01
N PRO A 250 13.98 -14.06 -5.11
CA PRO A 250 14.24 -14.70 -6.38
C PRO A 250 13.06 -14.67 -7.36
N LEU A 251 11.82 -14.69 -6.87
CA LEU A 251 10.62 -14.58 -7.71
C LEU A 251 10.53 -13.21 -8.41
N LEU A 252 10.97 -12.14 -7.73
CA LEU A 252 11.03 -10.81 -8.34
C LEU A 252 12.03 -10.78 -9.50
N ALA A 253 13.18 -11.44 -9.35
CA ALA A 253 14.20 -11.51 -10.40
C ALA A 253 13.72 -12.34 -11.60
N GLU A 254 12.95 -13.41 -11.36
CA GLU A 254 12.49 -14.34 -12.41
C GLU A 254 11.23 -13.84 -13.14
N TYR A 255 10.23 -13.35 -12.38
CA TYR A 255 8.91 -12.99 -12.94
C TYR A 255 8.70 -11.47 -13.09
N GLY A 256 9.63 -10.66 -12.57
CA GLY A 256 9.55 -9.19 -12.63
C GLY A 256 8.54 -8.62 -11.62
N PRO A 257 8.43 -7.29 -11.57
CA PRO A 257 7.71 -6.59 -10.49
C PRO A 257 6.20 -6.40 -10.73
N SER A 258 5.61 -6.96 -11.78
CA SER A 258 4.24 -6.59 -12.20
C SER A 258 3.15 -6.98 -11.20
N ARG A 259 3.40 -7.95 -10.34
CA ARG A 259 2.48 -8.43 -9.30
C ARG A 259 3.22 -8.70 -7.98
N ILE A 260 4.30 -7.98 -7.72
CA ILE A 260 5.08 -8.10 -6.50
C ILE A 260 5.21 -6.70 -5.89
N ALA A 261 4.95 -6.59 -4.59
CA ALA A 261 5.18 -5.39 -3.81
C ALA A 261 5.88 -5.76 -2.49
N PHE A 262 6.36 -4.76 -1.76
CA PHE A 262 6.99 -4.93 -0.46
C PHE A 262 6.09 -4.40 0.63
N CYS A 263 6.14 -5.02 1.81
CA CYS A 263 5.42 -4.59 2.99
C CYS A 263 6.23 -4.87 4.26
N THR A 264 5.85 -4.21 5.35
CA THR A 264 6.45 -4.46 6.66
C THR A 264 5.56 -5.27 7.57
N ASP A 265 4.23 -5.22 7.39
CA ASP A 265 3.29 -5.88 8.27
C ASP A 265 3.48 -5.40 9.72
N ASP A 266 3.63 -6.30 10.69
CA ASP A 266 3.98 -5.97 12.07
C ASP A 266 5.45 -5.54 12.19
N ARG A 267 5.67 -4.24 12.30
CA ARG A 267 7.00 -3.67 12.48
C ARG A 267 7.09 -2.96 13.83
N GLU A 268 7.76 -3.60 14.76
CA GLU A 268 8.07 -3.00 16.07
C GLU A 268 9.22 -1.97 15.97
N PRO A 269 9.32 -1.06 16.94
CA PRO A 269 10.35 -0.01 16.97
C PRO A 269 11.77 -0.54 16.96
#